data_87553bc80fad39b0584d0400913875c1
#
_entry.id   87553bc80fad39b0584d0400913875c1
#
_cell.length_a   1.000
_cell.length_b   1.000
_cell.length_c   1.000
_cell.angle_alpha   90.00
_cell.angle_beta   90.00
_cell.angle_gamma   90.00
#
_symmetry.space_group_name_H-M   'P 1'
#
loop_
_entity.id
_entity.type
_entity.pdbx_description
1 polymer ?
#
loop_
_entity_poly.entity_id
_entity_poly.type
_entity_poly.pdbx_seq_one_letter_code
_entity_poly.pdbx_strand_id
1 'polypeptide(L)'
;MISYARQTPEEQPDASLPPVEEHIAPAPRVSVQAFCETVETAAAVQSAGEDRRLGKAHLKIQMGGMAAAIEAYRSAPTPNVIVLESDARNDILGGLDHLATVCDAGTRVVVIGRINDVMLYRELVRRGVSDYVLAPVGAIDVVRSICNLFSAPEAKAVGRIIAVVGAKGGVGASTISHNVAWAIARDLAMDAVVADLDLAFGTAGLDYNQDPPQGIADAVFSPDRVDTAFIDRLLSKCTDHLSLLAAPATLDRVYDFGIDAFDAVFDTLRSTMPCIVLDVPHQWSGWTKRALIGADDILIVAAPDLANLRNTKNLFDLLKASRPNDRPPLYCLNQVGIPKRPEIAAAEFAKAIESQPVVSIPFEPQIFGSAANNGQMIAEISANHKSIEMFLQIAQRLTGRSETKKQKSSLLSPLIEKLRGK
;
A
#
# COMPACT_ATOMS: atom_id res chain seq x y z
N MET A 1 -12.62 63.49 1.44
CA MET A 1 -11.57 62.51 1.75
C MET A 1 -12.26 61.19 1.94
N ILE A 2 -12.21 60.33 0.91
CA ILE A 2 -12.81 59.00 0.99
C ILE A 2 -11.63 58.05 1.13
N SER A 3 -11.56 57.33 2.29
CA SER A 3 -10.53 56.37 2.63
C SER A 3 -10.86 55.05 1.91
N TYR A 4 -10.00 54.62 1.00
CA TYR A 4 -10.03 53.28 0.42
C TYR A 4 -9.37 52.30 1.39
N ALA A 5 -10.17 51.48 2.05
CA ALA A 5 -9.65 50.30 2.77
C ALA A 5 -9.16 49.26 1.74
N ARG A 6 -7.87 48.94 1.79
CA ARG A 6 -7.28 47.79 1.08
C ARG A 6 -7.88 46.51 1.65
N GLN A 7 -8.65 45.80 0.83
CA GLN A 7 -8.99 44.41 1.08
C GLN A 7 -7.72 43.56 0.92
N THR A 8 -7.30 42.91 1.98
CA THR A 8 -6.34 41.83 1.95
C THR A 8 -6.94 40.65 1.18
N PRO A 9 -6.18 39.97 0.32
CA PRO A 9 -6.67 38.75 -0.32
C PRO A 9 -6.96 37.70 0.76
N GLU A 10 -8.18 37.16 0.76
CA GLU A 10 -8.52 35.95 1.51
C GLU A 10 -7.58 34.82 1.07
N GLU A 11 -6.76 34.33 1.97
CA GLU A 11 -6.03 33.08 1.80
C GLU A 11 -7.05 31.96 1.54
N GLN A 12 -7.03 31.42 0.34
CA GLN A 12 -7.75 30.19 0.04
C GLN A 12 -7.23 29.09 0.97
N PRO A 13 -8.09 28.32 1.64
CA PRO A 13 -7.61 27.22 2.48
C PRO A 13 -6.86 26.22 1.62
N ASP A 14 -5.63 25.98 2.03
CA ASP A 14 -4.73 24.97 1.53
C ASP A 14 -5.51 23.66 1.36
N ALA A 15 -5.44 23.06 0.15
CA ALA A 15 -6.10 21.80 -0.15
C ALA A 15 -5.51 20.74 0.79
N SER A 16 -6.14 20.56 1.93
CA SER A 16 -5.75 19.57 2.93
C SER A 16 -5.57 18.23 2.26
N LEU A 17 -4.38 17.62 2.46
CA LEU A 17 -4.15 16.24 2.13
C LEU A 17 -5.34 15.42 2.67
N PRO A 18 -5.93 14.51 1.87
CA PRO A 18 -7.00 13.67 2.37
C PRO A 18 -6.53 12.98 3.64
N PRO A 19 -7.43 12.72 4.60
CA PRO A 19 -7.07 12.09 5.86
C PRO A 19 -6.26 10.83 5.57
N VAL A 20 -5.18 10.64 6.33
CA VAL A 20 -4.33 9.44 6.23
C VAL A 20 -5.22 8.26 6.58
N GLU A 21 -5.66 7.53 5.58
CA GLU A 21 -6.39 6.29 5.83
C GLU A 21 -5.46 5.30 6.51
N GLU A 22 -5.95 4.71 7.57
CA GLU A 22 -5.24 3.69 8.33
C GLU A 22 -4.86 2.53 7.40
N HIS A 23 -3.56 2.21 7.36
CA HIS A 23 -3.06 1.09 6.57
C HIS A 23 -3.50 -0.22 7.22
N ILE A 24 -4.41 -0.95 6.56
CA ILE A 24 -4.87 -2.27 7.00
C ILE A 24 -3.96 -3.34 6.40
N ALA A 25 -3.18 -3.99 7.26
CA ALA A 25 -2.31 -5.07 6.85
C ALA A 25 -3.12 -6.32 6.44
N PRO A 26 -2.71 -7.07 5.40
CA PRO A 26 -3.39 -8.31 5.02
C PRO A 26 -3.38 -9.36 6.12
N ALA A 27 -4.48 -10.11 6.25
CA ALA A 27 -4.56 -11.24 7.16
C ALA A 27 -3.63 -12.40 6.70
N PRO A 28 -3.06 -13.15 7.64
CA PRO A 28 -2.32 -14.37 7.31
C PRO A 28 -3.26 -15.46 6.78
N ARG A 29 -2.71 -16.65 6.47
CA ARG A 29 -3.52 -17.80 6.10
C ARG A 29 -4.31 -18.29 7.32
N VAL A 30 -5.61 -18.02 7.34
CA VAL A 30 -6.52 -18.33 8.45
C VAL A 30 -7.86 -18.82 7.93
N SER A 31 -8.55 -19.63 8.76
CA SER A 31 -9.94 -20.01 8.55
C SER A 31 -10.87 -19.03 9.28
N VAL A 32 -11.88 -18.55 8.56
CA VAL A 32 -12.90 -17.63 9.07
C VAL A 32 -14.27 -18.24 8.80
N GLN A 33 -15.15 -18.30 9.80
CA GLN A 33 -16.52 -18.69 9.60
C GLN A 33 -17.45 -17.60 10.15
N ALA A 34 -18.33 -17.10 9.31
CA ALA A 34 -19.31 -16.08 9.67
C ALA A 34 -20.70 -16.72 9.82
N PHE A 35 -21.41 -16.34 10.88
CA PHE A 35 -22.80 -16.71 11.12
C PHE A 35 -23.63 -15.43 11.13
N CYS A 36 -24.38 -15.22 10.06
CA CYS A 36 -25.15 -14.01 9.84
C CYS A 36 -26.64 -14.24 10.16
N GLU A 37 -27.33 -13.22 10.64
CA GLU A 37 -28.77 -13.20 10.85
C GLU A 37 -29.49 -12.50 9.69
N THR A 38 -28.84 -11.49 9.09
CA THR A 38 -29.40 -10.69 8.00
C THR A 38 -28.66 -10.93 6.67
N VAL A 39 -29.39 -10.76 5.57
CA VAL A 39 -28.84 -10.88 4.21
C VAL A 39 -27.84 -9.76 3.93
N GLU A 40 -28.09 -8.59 4.48
CA GLU A 40 -27.22 -7.40 4.35
C GLU A 40 -25.85 -7.66 4.96
N THR A 41 -25.80 -8.18 6.18
CA THR A 41 -24.53 -8.54 6.83
C THR A 41 -23.83 -9.68 6.07
N ALA A 42 -24.56 -10.70 5.63
CA ALA A 42 -24.00 -11.78 4.84
C ALA A 42 -23.36 -11.26 3.53
N ALA A 43 -24.00 -10.32 2.84
CA ALA A 43 -23.48 -9.68 1.63
C ALA A 43 -22.21 -8.86 1.91
N ALA A 44 -22.17 -8.10 3.01
CA ALA A 44 -20.99 -7.36 3.43
C ALA A 44 -19.79 -8.29 3.75
N VAL A 45 -20.06 -9.40 4.46
CA VAL A 45 -19.05 -10.42 4.77
C VAL A 45 -18.57 -11.13 3.49
N GLN A 46 -19.48 -11.44 2.55
CA GLN A 46 -19.10 -12.02 1.25
C GLN A 46 -18.18 -11.08 0.48
N SER A 47 -18.54 -9.80 0.37
CA SER A 47 -17.71 -8.80 -0.29
C SER A 47 -16.36 -8.57 0.42
N ALA A 48 -16.33 -8.72 1.76
CA ALA A 48 -15.08 -8.68 2.51
C ALA A 48 -14.18 -9.88 2.16
N GLY A 49 -14.73 -11.07 1.94
CA GLY A 49 -13.99 -12.26 1.53
C GLY A 49 -13.34 -12.13 0.15
N GLU A 50 -13.85 -11.25 -0.71
CA GLU A 50 -13.29 -10.94 -2.02
C GLU A 50 -12.18 -9.86 -1.98
N ASP A 51 -12.00 -9.22 -0.82
CA ASP A 51 -10.95 -8.20 -0.64
C ASP A 51 -9.56 -8.84 -0.62
N ARG A 52 -8.60 -8.18 -1.29
CA ARG A 52 -7.20 -8.65 -1.39
C ARG A 52 -6.53 -8.91 -0.03
N ARG A 53 -6.95 -8.18 1.01
CA ARG A 53 -6.39 -8.32 2.37
C ARG A 53 -6.82 -9.62 3.04
N LEU A 54 -7.94 -10.21 2.61
CA LEU A 54 -8.43 -11.52 3.03
C LEU A 54 -8.14 -12.63 1.99
N GLY A 55 -7.39 -12.33 0.92
CA GLY A 55 -7.10 -13.30 -0.15
C GLY A 55 -6.38 -14.59 0.27
N LYS A 56 -5.81 -14.63 1.48
CA LYS A 56 -5.23 -15.83 2.11
C LYS A 56 -6.13 -16.47 3.16
N ALA A 57 -7.23 -15.81 3.52
CA ALA A 57 -8.21 -16.33 4.47
C ALA A 57 -9.20 -17.25 3.76
N HIS A 58 -9.56 -18.35 4.43
CA HIS A 58 -10.64 -19.23 3.95
C HIS A 58 -11.93 -18.85 4.66
N LEU A 59 -12.77 -18.07 3.99
CA LEU A 59 -14.04 -17.58 4.54
C LEU A 59 -15.21 -18.49 4.17
N LYS A 60 -16.00 -18.88 5.18
CA LYS A 60 -17.31 -19.54 5.01
C LYS A 60 -18.40 -18.71 5.65
N ILE A 61 -19.58 -18.69 5.04
CA ILE A 61 -20.73 -17.94 5.55
C ILE A 61 -21.88 -18.91 5.74
N GLN A 62 -22.56 -18.79 6.87
CA GLN A 62 -23.77 -19.54 7.24
C GLN A 62 -24.81 -18.60 7.83
N MET A 63 -26.06 -18.80 7.51
CA MET A 63 -27.15 -18.07 8.15
C MET A 63 -27.55 -18.70 9.47
N GLY A 64 -28.11 -17.90 10.39
CA GLY A 64 -28.69 -18.35 11.65
C GLY A 64 -27.98 -17.85 12.91
N GLY A 65 -27.02 -16.92 12.77
CA GLY A 65 -26.41 -16.19 13.88
C GLY A 65 -25.83 -17.08 14.99
N MET A 66 -25.97 -16.62 16.24
CA MET A 66 -25.42 -17.28 17.43
C MET A 66 -25.89 -18.74 17.59
N ALA A 67 -27.16 -19.00 17.33
CA ALA A 67 -27.71 -20.35 17.50
C ALA A 67 -27.11 -21.36 16.53
N ALA A 68 -26.91 -20.94 15.26
CA ALA A 68 -26.27 -21.78 14.26
C ALA A 68 -24.77 -22.01 14.57
N ALA A 69 -24.09 -21.03 15.12
CA ALA A 69 -22.71 -21.17 15.55
C ALA A 69 -22.54 -22.20 16.68
N ILE A 70 -23.38 -22.11 17.73
CA ILE A 70 -23.35 -23.05 18.86
C ILE A 70 -23.63 -24.48 18.37
N GLU A 71 -24.62 -24.65 17.50
CA GLU A 71 -24.96 -25.96 16.97
C GLU A 71 -23.86 -26.56 16.11
N ALA A 72 -23.25 -25.74 15.24
CA ALA A 72 -22.15 -26.18 14.36
C ALA A 72 -20.94 -26.69 15.15
N TYR A 73 -20.59 -26.04 16.26
CA TYR A 73 -19.39 -26.37 17.03
C TYR A 73 -19.59 -27.35 18.18
N ARG A 74 -20.79 -27.87 18.34
CA ARG A 74 -21.02 -29.03 19.22
C ARG A 74 -20.30 -30.31 18.75
N SER A 75 -20.09 -30.43 17.45
CA SER A 75 -19.54 -31.64 16.83
C SER A 75 -18.37 -31.37 15.87
N ALA A 76 -17.96 -30.13 15.67
CA ALA A 76 -16.87 -29.76 14.77
C ALA A 76 -15.87 -28.83 15.47
N PRO A 77 -14.58 -28.85 15.08
CA PRO A 77 -13.59 -27.91 15.59
C PRO A 77 -13.89 -26.49 15.12
N THR A 78 -13.51 -25.49 15.93
CA THR A 78 -13.70 -24.09 15.58
C THR A 78 -12.61 -23.56 14.65
N PRO A 79 -12.91 -22.57 13.78
CA PRO A 79 -11.90 -21.91 12.93
C PRO A 79 -11.03 -20.95 13.75
N ASN A 80 -10.06 -20.32 13.07
CA ASN A 80 -9.23 -19.29 13.71
C ASN A 80 -10.05 -18.05 14.11
N VAL A 81 -11.08 -17.70 13.32
CA VAL A 81 -11.96 -16.56 13.57
C VAL A 81 -13.42 -16.95 13.35
N ILE A 82 -14.27 -16.61 14.30
CA ILE A 82 -15.71 -16.66 14.18
C ILE A 82 -16.21 -15.22 14.08
N VAL A 83 -17.01 -14.91 13.05
CA VAL A 83 -17.75 -13.66 12.93
C VAL A 83 -19.22 -13.95 13.22
N LEU A 84 -19.80 -13.28 14.21
CA LEU A 84 -21.16 -13.50 14.66
C LEU A 84 -21.99 -12.24 14.49
N GLU A 85 -23.06 -12.29 13.72
CA GLU A 85 -24.09 -11.28 13.81
C GLU A 85 -25.06 -11.64 14.95
N SER A 86 -25.35 -10.66 15.80
CA SER A 86 -26.33 -10.81 16.87
C SER A 86 -27.17 -9.56 17.02
N ASP A 87 -28.45 -9.67 16.75
CA ASP A 87 -29.46 -8.61 16.98
C ASP A 87 -30.22 -8.79 18.32
N ALA A 88 -29.87 -9.81 19.08
CA ALA A 88 -30.53 -10.13 20.35
C ALA A 88 -30.22 -9.04 21.39
N ARG A 89 -31.16 -8.12 21.57
CA ARG A 89 -31.11 -7.04 22.55
C ARG A 89 -30.98 -7.52 23.99
N ASN A 90 -31.38 -8.77 24.29
CA ASN A 90 -31.52 -9.23 25.66
C ASN A 90 -30.63 -10.42 26.05
N ASP A 91 -29.92 -11.11 25.14
CA ASP A 91 -29.12 -12.30 25.51
C ASP A 91 -27.84 -12.54 24.68
N ILE A 92 -27.22 -11.50 24.15
CA ILE A 92 -25.94 -11.64 23.49
C ILE A 92 -24.88 -12.22 24.43
N LEU A 93 -24.93 -11.86 25.71
CA LEU A 93 -24.00 -12.31 26.73
C LEU A 93 -24.19 -13.78 27.09
N GLY A 94 -25.44 -14.24 27.26
CA GLY A 94 -25.75 -15.66 27.50
C GLY A 94 -25.40 -16.53 26.31
N GLY A 95 -25.66 -16.06 25.08
CA GLY A 95 -25.24 -16.75 23.86
C GLY A 95 -23.72 -16.92 23.75
N LEU A 96 -22.93 -15.88 24.08
CA LEU A 96 -21.48 -15.94 24.11
C LEU A 96 -20.95 -16.90 25.20
N ASP A 97 -21.58 -16.93 26.38
CA ASP A 97 -21.22 -17.89 27.42
C ASP A 97 -21.43 -19.33 26.94
N HIS A 98 -22.53 -19.64 26.24
CA HIS A 98 -22.74 -20.94 25.62
C HIS A 98 -21.76 -21.23 24.51
N LEU A 99 -21.48 -20.26 23.62
CA LEU A 99 -20.48 -20.44 22.55
C LEU A 99 -19.10 -20.75 23.13
N ALA A 100 -18.72 -20.08 24.20
CA ALA A 100 -17.43 -20.30 24.87
C ALA A 100 -17.27 -21.74 25.38
N THR A 101 -18.36 -22.45 25.69
CA THR A 101 -18.31 -23.86 26.13
C THR A 101 -18.00 -24.86 25.02
N VAL A 102 -18.17 -24.43 23.74
CA VAL A 102 -17.96 -25.29 22.55
C VAL A 102 -16.82 -24.80 21.66
N CYS A 103 -16.19 -23.68 22.01
CA CYS A 103 -15.07 -23.12 21.25
C CYS A 103 -13.72 -23.70 21.70
N ASP A 104 -12.85 -23.94 20.73
CA ASP A 104 -11.46 -24.31 20.98
C ASP A 104 -10.66 -23.11 21.53
N ALA A 105 -9.65 -23.39 22.36
CA ALA A 105 -8.77 -22.37 22.87
C ALA A 105 -7.99 -21.69 21.71
N GLY A 106 -8.03 -20.34 21.70
CA GLY A 106 -7.36 -19.54 20.67
C GLY A 106 -8.23 -19.11 19.50
N THR A 107 -9.48 -19.59 19.42
CA THR A 107 -10.47 -19.04 18.48
C THR A 107 -10.79 -17.60 18.84
N ARG A 108 -10.69 -16.71 17.85
CA ARG A 108 -11.03 -15.28 17.99
C ARG A 108 -12.49 -15.06 17.58
N VAL A 109 -13.19 -14.21 18.32
CA VAL A 109 -14.61 -13.93 18.06
C VAL A 109 -14.80 -12.46 17.76
N VAL A 110 -15.36 -12.15 16.61
CA VAL A 110 -15.84 -10.83 16.21
C VAL A 110 -17.36 -10.84 16.29
N VAL A 111 -17.93 -9.85 16.95
CA VAL A 111 -19.39 -9.69 17.04
C VAL A 111 -19.83 -8.49 16.22
N ILE A 112 -20.80 -8.69 15.34
CA ILE A 112 -21.49 -7.62 14.62
C ILE A 112 -22.83 -7.41 15.30
N GLY A 113 -23.05 -6.22 15.88
CA GLY A 113 -24.27 -5.91 16.62
C GLY A 113 -24.79 -4.52 16.31
N ARG A 114 -26.03 -4.23 16.81
CA ARG A 114 -26.69 -2.94 16.55
C ARG A 114 -26.70 -2.00 17.76
N ILE A 115 -26.14 -2.43 18.87
CA ILE A 115 -26.19 -1.68 20.12
C ILE A 115 -24.93 -0.86 20.29
N ASN A 116 -25.04 0.46 20.21
CA ASN A 116 -23.94 1.38 20.47
C ASN A 116 -23.90 1.74 21.96
N ASP A 117 -23.35 0.84 22.79
CA ASP A 117 -23.23 1.01 24.24
C ASP A 117 -21.82 0.64 24.70
N VAL A 118 -21.14 1.59 25.32
CA VAL A 118 -19.80 1.42 25.84
C VAL A 118 -19.72 0.38 26.96
N MET A 119 -20.77 0.23 27.76
CA MET A 119 -20.83 -0.78 28.83
C MET A 119 -20.93 -2.17 28.27
N LEU A 120 -21.76 -2.37 27.23
CA LEU A 120 -21.85 -3.61 26.49
C LEU A 120 -20.50 -3.96 25.84
N TYR A 121 -19.87 -3.00 25.17
CA TYR A 121 -18.55 -3.20 24.54
C TYR A 121 -17.50 -3.69 25.56
N ARG A 122 -17.39 -3.02 26.72
CA ARG A 122 -16.45 -3.43 27.77
C ARG A 122 -16.75 -4.82 28.31
N GLU A 123 -18.01 -5.18 28.45
CA GLU A 123 -18.43 -6.50 28.92
C GLU A 123 -18.10 -7.59 27.89
N LEU A 124 -18.29 -7.32 26.59
CA LEU A 124 -17.92 -8.22 25.50
C LEU A 124 -16.42 -8.49 25.50
N VAL A 125 -15.60 -7.43 25.57
CA VAL A 125 -14.13 -7.57 25.63
C VAL A 125 -13.70 -8.35 26.89
N ARG A 126 -14.31 -8.09 28.04
CA ARG A 126 -14.04 -8.82 29.29
C ARG A 126 -14.32 -10.33 29.17
N ARG A 127 -15.30 -10.70 28.34
CA ARG A 127 -15.67 -12.11 28.05
C ARG A 127 -14.83 -12.75 26.94
N GLY A 128 -13.83 -12.05 26.42
CA GLY A 128 -12.90 -12.57 25.42
C GLY A 128 -13.34 -12.35 23.97
N VAL A 129 -14.40 -11.54 23.72
CA VAL A 129 -14.69 -11.08 22.36
C VAL A 129 -13.53 -10.23 21.87
N SER A 130 -13.02 -10.57 20.69
CA SER A 130 -11.82 -9.95 20.14
C SER A 130 -12.09 -8.57 19.52
N ASP A 131 -13.28 -8.37 18.95
CA ASP A 131 -13.74 -7.10 18.40
C ASP A 131 -15.27 -7.03 18.33
N TYR A 132 -15.82 -5.82 18.35
CA TYR A 132 -17.25 -5.56 18.20
C TYR A 132 -17.47 -4.48 17.14
N VAL A 133 -18.17 -4.85 16.08
CA VAL A 133 -18.44 -3.96 14.93
C VAL A 133 -19.90 -3.55 14.94
N LEU A 134 -20.15 -2.26 14.83
CA LEU A 134 -21.53 -1.73 14.85
C LEU A 134 -22.17 -1.82 13.46
N ALA A 135 -23.33 -2.50 13.39
CA ALA A 135 -24.14 -2.57 12.18
C ALA A 135 -24.90 -1.24 11.93
N PRO A 136 -25.12 -0.82 10.66
CA PRO A 136 -24.84 -1.57 9.44
C PRO A 136 -23.36 -1.56 9.10
N VAL A 137 -22.82 -2.71 8.67
CA VAL A 137 -21.40 -2.89 8.33
C VAL A 137 -21.18 -2.89 6.83
N GLY A 138 -20.09 -2.24 6.40
CA GLY A 138 -19.56 -2.38 5.05
C GLY A 138 -18.49 -3.46 4.96
N ALA A 139 -18.12 -3.86 3.73
CA ALA A 139 -17.06 -4.85 3.52
C ALA A 139 -15.75 -4.44 4.20
N ILE A 140 -15.36 -3.16 4.10
CA ILE A 140 -14.11 -2.66 4.68
C ILE A 140 -14.09 -2.72 6.22
N ASP A 141 -15.23 -2.61 6.88
CA ASP A 141 -15.31 -2.71 8.34
C ASP A 141 -15.03 -4.13 8.79
N VAL A 142 -15.58 -5.12 8.08
CA VAL A 142 -15.32 -6.55 8.31
C VAL A 142 -13.86 -6.88 8.02
N VAL A 143 -13.30 -6.40 6.90
CA VAL A 143 -11.87 -6.55 6.55
C VAL A 143 -10.99 -6.00 7.65
N ARG A 144 -11.26 -4.75 8.09
CA ARG A 144 -10.49 -4.09 9.14
C ARG A 144 -10.52 -4.87 10.44
N SER A 145 -11.70 -5.28 10.87
CA SER A 145 -11.87 -6.06 12.09
C SER A 145 -11.08 -7.37 12.06
N ILE A 146 -11.24 -8.17 10.99
CA ILE A 146 -10.52 -9.45 10.86
C ILE A 146 -9.00 -9.23 10.78
N CYS A 147 -8.53 -8.30 9.96
CA CYS A 147 -7.09 -8.05 9.78
C CYS A 147 -6.43 -7.57 11.08
N ASN A 148 -7.08 -6.66 11.83
CA ASN A 148 -6.57 -6.12 13.09
C ASN A 148 -6.40 -7.19 14.17
N LEU A 149 -7.17 -8.28 14.11
CA LEU A 149 -6.98 -9.40 15.05
C LEU A 149 -5.57 -10.00 14.97
N PHE A 150 -4.93 -9.92 13.81
CA PHE A 150 -3.61 -10.50 13.55
C PHE A 150 -2.49 -9.46 13.60
N SER A 151 -2.83 -8.20 13.83
CA SER A 151 -1.89 -7.12 14.08
C SER A 151 -1.56 -7.11 15.57
N ALA A 152 -0.41 -7.66 15.96
CA ALA A 152 0.01 -7.62 17.37
C ALA A 152 0.26 -6.15 17.78
N PRO A 153 -0.18 -5.71 18.97
CA PRO A 153 0.03 -4.33 19.44
C PRO A 153 1.51 -3.91 19.50
N GLU A 154 2.42 -4.88 19.63
CA GLU A 154 3.87 -4.69 19.67
C GLU A 154 4.58 -5.10 18.36
N ALA A 155 3.85 -5.62 17.36
CA ALA A 155 4.44 -5.96 16.09
C ALA A 155 4.83 -4.68 15.34
N LYS A 156 6.00 -4.69 14.71
CA LYS A 156 6.37 -3.66 13.73
C LYS A 156 5.23 -3.55 12.71
N ALA A 157 4.80 -2.33 12.40
CA ALA A 157 3.79 -2.10 11.39
C ALA A 157 4.15 -2.86 10.11
N VAL A 158 3.21 -3.64 9.57
CA VAL A 158 3.41 -4.38 8.33
C VAL A 158 3.72 -3.40 7.21
N GLY A 159 4.77 -3.69 6.45
CA GLY A 159 5.27 -2.82 5.40
C GLY A 159 4.26 -2.57 4.29
N ARG A 160 4.30 -1.36 3.75
CA ARG A 160 3.44 -0.90 2.65
C ARG A 160 4.08 -1.23 1.32
N ILE A 161 3.36 -1.87 0.42
CA ILE A 161 3.80 -2.14 -0.96
C ILE A 161 3.24 -1.07 -1.90
N ILE A 162 4.14 -0.41 -2.60
CA ILE A 162 3.86 0.56 -3.66
C ILE A 162 4.28 -0.06 -4.99
N ALA A 163 3.37 -0.27 -5.91
CA ALA A 163 3.70 -0.77 -7.24
C ALA A 163 3.75 0.37 -8.26
N VAL A 164 4.84 0.45 -9.00
CA VAL A 164 5.03 1.42 -10.09
C VAL A 164 5.06 0.68 -11.41
N VAL A 165 4.22 1.09 -12.37
CA VAL A 165 4.09 0.43 -13.68
C VAL A 165 3.96 1.45 -14.80
N GLY A 166 4.59 1.19 -15.93
CA GLY A 166 4.43 2.02 -17.13
C GLY A 166 3.17 1.66 -17.91
N ALA A 167 2.42 2.66 -18.37
CA ALA A 167 1.32 2.47 -19.32
C ALA A 167 1.81 1.97 -20.68
N LYS A 168 3.09 2.16 -20.98
CA LYS A 168 3.77 1.70 -22.18
C LYS A 168 5.26 1.51 -21.88
N GLY A 169 5.94 0.63 -22.60
CA GLY A 169 7.38 0.52 -22.54
C GLY A 169 8.08 1.83 -22.91
N GLY A 170 9.16 2.17 -22.22
CA GLY A 170 9.98 3.37 -22.48
C GLY A 170 9.41 4.68 -21.94
N VAL A 171 8.34 4.66 -21.14
CA VAL A 171 7.78 5.88 -20.51
C VAL A 171 8.56 6.35 -19.29
N GLY A 172 9.61 5.61 -18.88
CA GLY A 172 10.45 5.94 -17.72
C GLY A 172 9.88 5.51 -16.38
N ALA A 173 9.12 4.42 -16.34
CA ALA A 173 8.53 3.90 -15.10
C ALA A 173 9.60 3.56 -14.07
N SER A 174 10.66 2.82 -14.45
CA SER A 174 11.78 2.47 -13.58
C SER A 174 12.51 3.71 -13.06
N THR A 175 12.81 4.68 -13.92
CA THR A 175 13.43 5.95 -13.51
C THR A 175 12.58 6.67 -12.45
N ILE A 176 11.26 6.73 -12.64
CA ILE A 176 10.33 7.32 -11.65
C ILE A 176 10.29 6.49 -10.37
N SER A 177 10.17 5.17 -10.49
CA SER A 177 10.17 4.22 -9.36
C SER A 177 11.40 4.42 -8.46
N HIS A 178 12.57 4.44 -9.06
CA HIS A 178 13.86 4.56 -8.36
C HIS A 178 14.01 5.93 -7.69
N ASN A 179 13.70 7.03 -8.39
CA ASN A 179 13.78 8.37 -7.80
C ASN A 179 12.71 8.62 -6.72
N VAL A 180 11.51 8.01 -6.83
CA VAL A 180 10.47 8.06 -5.78
C VAL A 180 10.92 7.29 -4.55
N ALA A 181 11.49 6.09 -4.70
CA ALA A 181 12.04 5.33 -3.58
C ALA A 181 13.18 6.09 -2.89
N TRP A 182 14.03 6.76 -3.67
CA TRP A 182 15.06 7.64 -3.13
C TRP A 182 14.47 8.80 -2.32
N ALA A 183 13.42 9.46 -2.82
CA ALA A 183 12.73 10.52 -2.09
C ALA A 183 12.07 10.01 -0.79
N ILE A 184 11.49 8.80 -0.79
CA ILE A 184 10.94 8.16 0.41
C ILE A 184 12.05 7.99 1.46
N ALA A 185 13.20 7.46 1.06
CA ALA A 185 14.31 7.20 1.98
C ALA A 185 14.97 8.49 2.48
N ARG A 186 15.27 9.43 1.58
CA ARG A 186 16.01 10.65 1.89
C ARG A 186 15.16 11.74 2.54
N ASP A 187 13.99 12.02 1.96
CA ASP A 187 13.20 13.21 2.32
C ASP A 187 12.13 12.90 3.37
N LEU A 188 11.60 11.67 3.36
CA LEU A 188 10.64 11.22 4.38
C LEU A 188 11.31 10.42 5.52
N ALA A 189 12.63 10.17 5.44
CA ALA A 189 13.40 9.42 6.43
C ALA A 189 12.73 8.07 6.80
N MET A 190 12.26 7.35 5.78
CA MET A 190 11.60 6.06 5.92
C MET A 190 12.46 4.98 5.27
N ASP A 191 12.71 3.89 6.01
CA ASP A 191 13.39 2.73 5.44
C ASP A 191 12.56 2.16 4.30
N ALA A 192 13.19 1.99 3.15
CA ALA A 192 12.55 1.51 1.94
C ALA A 192 13.41 0.46 1.24
N VAL A 193 12.75 -0.41 0.50
CA VAL A 193 13.40 -1.33 -0.44
C VAL A 193 12.80 -1.16 -1.82
N VAL A 194 13.65 -1.12 -2.83
CA VAL A 194 13.23 -1.29 -4.23
C VAL A 194 13.38 -2.75 -4.58
N ALA A 195 12.32 -3.35 -5.10
CA ALA A 195 12.35 -4.68 -5.69
C ALA A 195 12.17 -4.54 -7.21
N ASP A 196 13.20 -4.86 -7.96
CA ASP A 196 13.19 -4.83 -9.41
C ASP A 196 12.58 -6.14 -9.95
N LEU A 197 11.36 -6.04 -10.46
CA LEU A 197 10.61 -7.20 -10.97
C LEU A 197 10.83 -7.44 -12.47
N ASP A 198 11.60 -6.61 -13.15
CA ASP A 198 12.03 -6.87 -14.53
C ASP A 198 13.27 -7.76 -14.55
N LEU A 199 13.07 -9.05 -14.27
CA LEU A 199 14.16 -10.00 -14.11
C LEU A 199 15.01 -10.16 -15.39
N ALA A 200 14.47 -9.82 -16.54
CA ALA A 200 15.18 -9.92 -17.81
C ALA A 200 15.97 -8.67 -18.16
N PHE A 201 15.41 -7.49 -17.88
CA PHE A 201 15.97 -6.21 -18.36
C PHE A 201 15.94 -5.12 -17.29
N GLY A 202 15.86 -5.50 -16.01
CA GLY A 202 15.88 -4.58 -14.88
C GLY A 202 17.15 -3.76 -14.81
N THR A 203 17.02 -2.50 -14.46
CA THR A 203 18.13 -1.54 -14.44
C THR A 203 18.39 -0.94 -13.06
N ALA A 204 17.66 -1.35 -12.03
CA ALA A 204 17.81 -0.77 -10.70
C ALA A 204 19.23 -0.91 -10.14
N GLY A 205 19.92 -2.04 -10.43
CA GLY A 205 21.32 -2.22 -10.08
C GLY A 205 22.22 -1.14 -10.70
N LEU A 206 22.01 -0.87 -11.98
CA LEU A 206 22.77 0.17 -12.68
C LEU A 206 22.45 1.57 -12.14
N ASP A 207 21.17 1.88 -11.95
CA ASP A 207 20.70 3.20 -11.53
C ASP A 207 21.18 3.57 -10.11
N TYR A 208 21.38 2.57 -9.22
CA TYR A 208 21.92 2.75 -7.87
C TYR A 208 23.40 2.42 -7.73
N ASN A 209 24.11 2.17 -8.86
CA ASN A 209 25.52 1.76 -8.88
C ASN A 209 25.79 0.54 -7.97
N GLN A 210 24.94 -0.48 -8.06
CA GLN A 210 25.05 -1.75 -7.34
C GLN A 210 25.16 -2.90 -8.33
N ASP A 211 26.02 -3.86 -8.00
CA ASP A 211 26.20 -5.10 -8.80
C ASP A 211 26.22 -6.33 -7.87
N PRO A 212 25.09 -6.65 -7.23
CA PRO A 212 25.03 -7.78 -6.34
C PRO A 212 25.05 -9.10 -7.12
N PRO A 213 25.78 -10.11 -6.63
CA PRO A 213 25.89 -11.43 -7.27
C PRO A 213 24.59 -12.25 -7.16
N GLN A 214 23.69 -11.89 -6.28
CA GLN A 214 22.38 -12.52 -6.04
C GLN A 214 21.31 -11.47 -5.85
N GLY A 215 20.07 -11.80 -6.17
CA GLY A 215 18.96 -10.87 -6.09
C GLY A 215 17.60 -11.56 -6.03
N ILE A 216 16.57 -10.89 -6.53
CA ILE A 216 15.18 -11.34 -6.44
C ILE A 216 14.94 -12.70 -7.12
N ALA A 217 15.66 -13.00 -8.22
CA ALA A 217 15.52 -14.29 -8.90
C ALA A 217 15.89 -15.47 -7.99
N ASP A 218 16.92 -15.33 -7.15
CA ASP A 218 17.32 -16.39 -6.22
C ASP A 218 16.22 -16.70 -5.21
N ALA A 219 15.51 -15.67 -4.75
CA ALA A 219 14.37 -15.82 -3.85
C ALA A 219 13.18 -16.49 -4.55
N VAL A 220 12.83 -16.04 -5.75
CA VAL A 220 11.66 -16.54 -6.51
C VAL A 220 11.87 -18.00 -6.93
N PHE A 221 13.08 -18.39 -7.30
CA PHE A 221 13.38 -19.80 -7.65
C PHE A 221 13.57 -20.72 -6.45
N SER A 222 13.57 -20.19 -5.23
CA SER A 222 13.74 -20.96 -4.00
C SER A 222 12.69 -20.61 -2.94
N PRO A 223 11.37 -20.70 -3.25
CA PRO A 223 10.30 -20.21 -2.38
C PRO A 223 10.31 -20.82 -0.99
N ASP A 224 10.69 -22.11 -0.86
CA ASP A 224 10.78 -22.82 0.42
C ASP A 224 11.90 -22.30 1.33
N ARG A 225 12.83 -21.51 0.80
CA ARG A 225 13.96 -20.94 1.55
C ARG A 225 13.73 -19.47 1.90
N VAL A 226 12.64 -18.89 1.44
CA VAL A 226 12.35 -17.46 1.64
C VAL A 226 11.98 -17.23 3.11
N ASP A 227 12.95 -16.75 3.85
CA ASP A 227 12.81 -16.24 5.20
C ASP A 227 13.50 -14.87 5.34
N THR A 228 13.37 -14.24 6.48
CA THR A 228 13.94 -12.93 6.76
C THR A 228 15.46 -12.90 6.55
N ALA A 229 16.17 -13.92 7.06
CA ALA A 229 17.63 -13.98 6.97
C ALA A 229 18.12 -14.22 5.54
N PHE A 230 17.33 -14.93 4.72
CA PHE A 230 17.65 -15.11 3.31
C PHE A 230 17.43 -13.83 2.52
N ILE A 231 16.29 -13.15 2.71
CA ILE A 231 16.01 -11.86 2.06
C ILE A 231 17.07 -10.83 2.46
N ASP A 232 17.43 -10.71 3.74
CA ASP A 232 18.44 -9.74 4.20
C ASP A 232 19.81 -9.94 3.50
N ARG A 233 20.17 -11.17 3.16
CA ARG A 233 21.41 -11.45 2.40
C ARG A 233 21.33 -11.07 0.93
N LEU A 234 20.12 -11.03 0.34
CA LEU A 234 19.90 -10.64 -1.04
C LEU A 234 19.80 -9.12 -1.21
N LEU A 235 19.59 -8.39 -0.11
CA LEU A 235 19.48 -6.94 -0.14
C LEU A 235 20.85 -6.27 -0.28
N SER A 236 20.97 -5.36 -1.25
CA SER A 236 22.09 -4.45 -1.39
C SER A 236 21.76 -3.10 -0.76
N LYS A 237 22.60 -2.62 0.13
CA LYS A 237 22.41 -1.33 0.79
C LYS A 237 22.85 -0.20 -0.16
N CYS A 238 21.89 0.64 -0.60
CA CYS A 238 22.16 1.81 -1.45
C CYS A 238 22.44 3.06 -0.60
N THR A 239 21.69 3.26 0.48
CA THR A 239 21.88 4.34 1.48
C THR A 239 21.56 3.82 2.87
N ASP A 240 21.61 4.70 3.89
CA ASP A 240 21.24 4.29 5.25
C ASP A 240 19.77 3.89 5.38
N HIS A 241 18.90 4.40 4.48
CA HIS A 241 17.45 4.15 4.50
C HIS A 241 16.93 3.50 3.20
N LEU A 242 17.79 3.14 2.25
CA LEU A 242 17.38 2.52 0.99
C LEU A 242 18.18 1.26 0.71
N SER A 243 17.47 0.18 0.49
CA SER A 243 18.02 -1.09 0.03
C SER A 243 17.43 -1.48 -1.32
N LEU A 244 18.14 -2.33 -2.05
CA LEU A 244 17.78 -2.84 -3.36
C LEU A 244 17.71 -4.37 -3.31
N LEU A 245 16.62 -4.93 -3.80
CA LEU A 245 16.50 -6.33 -4.20
C LEU A 245 16.57 -6.37 -5.73
N ALA A 246 17.78 -6.55 -6.25
CA ALA A 246 18.09 -6.35 -7.66
C ALA A 246 17.56 -7.48 -8.55
N ALA A 247 17.21 -7.14 -9.79
CA ALA A 247 17.08 -8.10 -10.87
C ALA A 247 18.44 -8.71 -11.26
N PRO A 248 18.49 -9.90 -11.88
CA PRO A 248 19.74 -10.49 -12.39
C PRO A 248 20.42 -9.61 -13.44
N ALA A 249 21.74 -9.61 -13.45
CA ALA A 249 22.52 -8.91 -14.46
C ALA A 249 22.69 -9.72 -15.78
N THR A 250 22.21 -10.97 -15.84
CA THR A 250 22.41 -11.89 -16.96
C THR A 250 21.10 -12.51 -17.43
N LEU A 251 21.08 -12.95 -18.69
CA LEU A 251 19.94 -13.63 -19.32
C LEU A 251 20.13 -15.16 -19.35
N ASP A 252 20.72 -15.74 -18.32
CA ASP A 252 21.04 -17.16 -18.26
C ASP A 252 19.79 -18.06 -18.14
N ARG A 253 18.63 -17.46 -17.80
CA ARG A 253 17.38 -18.17 -17.56
C ARG A 253 16.21 -17.51 -18.29
N VAL A 254 15.22 -18.32 -18.60
CA VAL A 254 13.90 -17.82 -19.03
C VAL A 254 13.05 -17.60 -17.77
N TYR A 255 12.43 -16.44 -17.68
CA TYR A 255 11.63 -16.03 -16.53
C TYR A 255 10.13 -16.20 -16.84
N ASP A 256 9.67 -17.47 -16.81
CA ASP A 256 8.24 -17.80 -16.91
C ASP A 256 7.74 -18.24 -15.52
N PHE A 257 6.92 -17.40 -14.91
CA PHE A 257 6.52 -17.56 -13.52
C PHE A 257 5.03 -17.85 -13.38
N GLY A 258 4.70 -18.70 -12.41
CA GLY A 258 3.34 -18.87 -11.91
C GLY A 258 2.78 -17.57 -11.32
N ILE A 259 1.47 -17.53 -11.16
CA ILE A 259 0.75 -16.33 -10.69
C ILE A 259 1.15 -15.88 -9.28
N ASP A 260 1.60 -16.79 -8.45
CA ASP A 260 1.94 -16.62 -7.03
C ASP A 260 3.45 -16.62 -6.74
N ALA A 261 4.28 -16.59 -7.78
CA ALA A 261 5.73 -16.76 -7.66
C ALA A 261 6.41 -15.75 -6.72
N PHE A 262 5.88 -14.54 -6.62
CA PHE A 262 6.45 -13.47 -5.79
C PHE A 262 5.83 -13.36 -4.39
N ASP A 263 4.79 -14.13 -4.08
CA ASP A 263 4.02 -13.96 -2.82
C ASP A 263 4.90 -14.12 -1.59
N ALA A 264 5.75 -15.15 -1.54
CA ALA A 264 6.63 -15.40 -0.40
C ALA A 264 7.64 -14.26 -0.18
N VAL A 265 8.17 -13.70 -1.27
CA VAL A 265 9.10 -12.56 -1.23
C VAL A 265 8.39 -11.32 -0.69
N PHE A 266 7.21 -11.00 -1.21
CA PHE A 266 6.45 -9.83 -0.77
C PHE A 266 6.01 -9.93 0.69
N ASP A 267 5.60 -11.12 1.15
CA ASP A 267 5.24 -11.35 2.54
C ASP A 267 6.43 -11.14 3.49
N THR A 268 7.59 -11.66 3.11
CA THR A 268 8.80 -11.52 3.91
C THR A 268 9.26 -10.06 3.94
N LEU A 269 9.27 -9.36 2.80
CA LEU A 269 9.58 -7.93 2.74
C LEU A 269 8.62 -7.10 3.60
N ARG A 270 7.31 -7.37 3.56
CA ARG A 270 6.32 -6.68 4.40
C ARG A 270 6.59 -6.84 5.90
N SER A 271 7.15 -7.96 6.32
CA SER A 271 7.43 -8.20 7.73
C SER A 271 8.69 -7.48 8.24
N THR A 272 9.57 -7.06 7.33
CA THR A 272 10.89 -6.50 7.68
C THR A 272 11.05 -5.02 7.33
N MET A 273 10.43 -4.58 6.24
CA MET A 273 10.63 -3.24 5.67
C MET A 273 9.33 -2.42 5.74
N PRO A 274 9.38 -1.16 6.24
CA PRO A 274 8.18 -0.32 6.32
C PRO A 274 7.64 0.14 4.96
N CYS A 275 8.49 0.22 3.93
CA CYS A 275 8.08 0.59 2.58
C CYS A 275 8.77 -0.27 1.53
N ILE A 276 7.99 -0.83 0.62
CA ILE A 276 8.46 -1.66 -0.49
C ILE A 276 7.98 -1.00 -1.79
N VAL A 277 8.91 -0.62 -2.65
CA VAL A 277 8.62 -0.09 -3.99
C VAL A 277 8.90 -1.18 -5.01
N LEU A 278 7.86 -1.65 -5.68
CA LEU A 278 7.97 -2.63 -6.75
C LEU A 278 8.12 -1.89 -8.08
N ASP A 279 9.23 -2.09 -8.76
CA ASP A 279 9.38 -1.69 -10.16
C ASP A 279 8.82 -2.80 -11.05
N VAL A 280 7.60 -2.59 -11.55
CA VAL A 280 6.84 -3.61 -12.28
C VAL A 280 7.07 -3.44 -13.78
N PRO A 281 7.58 -4.48 -14.49
CA PRO A 281 7.83 -4.40 -15.92
C PRO A 281 6.56 -4.16 -16.73
N HIS A 282 6.69 -3.50 -17.88
CA HIS A 282 5.59 -3.33 -18.83
C HIS A 282 5.29 -4.66 -19.54
N GLN A 283 4.82 -5.63 -18.76
CA GLN A 283 4.42 -6.94 -19.20
C GLN A 283 3.08 -7.31 -18.55
N TRP A 284 2.14 -7.81 -19.35
CA TRP A 284 0.84 -8.23 -18.82
C TRP A 284 0.80 -9.75 -18.68
N SER A 285 1.07 -10.22 -17.46
CA SER A 285 1.05 -11.64 -17.08
C SER A 285 0.17 -11.87 -15.85
N GLY A 286 -0.05 -13.13 -15.48
CA GLY A 286 -0.81 -13.48 -14.28
C GLY A 286 -0.17 -12.93 -13.01
N TRP A 287 1.16 -13.03 -12.88
CA TRP A 287 1.87 -12.57 -11.72
C TRP A 287 1.96 -11.03 -11.64
N THR A 288 2.15 -10.31 -12.78
CA THR A 288 2.14 -8.83 -12.78
C THR A 288 0.78 -8.28 -12.37
N LYS A 289 -0.31 -8.87 -12.88
CA LYS A 289 -1.66 -8.53 -12.44
C LYS A 289 -1.83 -8.75 -10.94
N ARG A 290 -1.35 -9.89 -10.41
CA ARG A 290 -1.43 -10.21 -8.98
C ARG A 290 -0.62 -9.25 -8.13
N ALA A 291 0.61 -8.90 -8.54
CA ALA A 291 1.44 -7.91 -7.87
C ALA A 291 0.76 -6.54 -7.78
N LEU A 292 0.16 -6.07 -8.89
CA LEU A 292 -0.58 -4.82 -8.93
C LEU A 292 -1.83 -4.85 -8.03
N ILE A 293 -2.63 -5.92 -8.10
CA ILE A 293 -3.82 -6.04 -7.24
C ILE A 293 -3.44 -6.15 -5.77
N GLY A 294 -2.34 -6.85 -5.44
CA GLY A 294 -1.86 -7.06 -4.08
C GLY A 294 -1.16 -5.85 -3.44
N ALA A 295 -0.72 -4.88 -4.24
CA ALA A 295 -0.06 -3.67 -3.74
C ALA A 295 -1.04 -2.77 -2.95
N ASP A 296 -0.53 -2.01 -1.98
CA ASP A 296 -1.34 -1.06 -1.21
C ASP A 296 -1.64 0.19 -2.03
N ASP A 297 -0.63 0.70 -2.72
CA ASP A 297 -0.75 1.84 -3.64
C ASP A 297 -0.17 1.51 -4.99
N ILE A 298 -0.69 2.15 -6.03
CA ILE A 298 -0.27 1.95 -7.41
C ILE A 298 -0.02 3.30 -8.06
N LEU A 299 1.13 3.43 -8.71
CA LEU A 299 1.47 4.55 -9.58
C LEU A 299 1.58 4.07 -11.03
N ILE A 300 0.78 4.64 -11.92
CA ILE A 300 0.88 4.42 -13.36
C ILE A 300 1.67 5.57 -13.97
N VAL A 301 2.76 5.27 -14.65
CA VAL A 301 3.58 6.26 -15.37
C VAL A 301 3.17 6.26 -16.84
N ALA A 302 2.81 7.42 -17.38
CA ALA A 302 2.36 7.57 -18.75
C ALA A 302 3.05 8.75 -19.45
N ALA A 303 3.20 8.68 -20.77
CA ALA A 303 3.54 9.83 -21.60
C ALA A 303 2.26 10.44 -22.20
N PRO A 304 2.27 11.73 -22.59
CA PRO A 304 1.06 12.42 -23.07
C PRO A 304 0.74 12.10 -24.55
N ASP A 305 0.52 10.82 -24.87
CA ASP A 305 0.09 10.34 -26.18
C ASP A 305 -1.13 9.41 -26.10
N LEU A 306 -1.77 9.15 -27.24
CA LEU A 306 -3.01 8.38 -27.33
C LEU A 306 -2.87 6.94 -26.86
N ALA A 307 -1.74 6.28 -27.15
CA ALA A 307 -1.49 4.91 -26.74
C ALA A 307 -1.36 4.80 -25.22
N ASN A 308 -0.63 5.75 -24.62
CA ASN A 308 -0.51 5.86 -23.17
C ASN A 308 -1.86 6.18 -22.51
N LEU A 309 -2.63 7.10 -23.06
CA LEU A 309 -3.97 7.44 -22.56
C LEU A 309 -4.87 6.21 -22.51
N ARG A 310 -4.96 5.46 -23.62
CA ARG A 310 -5.76 4.23 -23.68
C ARG A 310 -5.31 3.20 -22.66
N ASN A 311 -4.01 2.95 -22.57
CA ASN A 311 -3.47 1.94 -21.68
C ASN A 311 -3.61 2.35 -20.20
N THR A 312 -3.40 3.63 -19.89
CA THR A 312 -3.65 4.18 -18.54
C THR A 312 -5.11 3.99 -18.15
N LYS A 313 -6.05 4.31 -19.04
CA LYS A 313 -7.49 4.11 -18.78
C LYS A 313 -7.81 2.64 -18.52
N ASN A 314 -7.29 1.72 -19.35
CA ASN A 314 -7.51 0.29 -19.17
C ASN A 314 -6.96 -0.22 -17.83
N LEU A 315 -5.74 0.16 -17.46
CA LEU A 315 -5.14 -0.20 -16.17
C LEU A 315 -5.94 0.40 -15.00
N PHE A 316 -6.29 1.68 -15.09
CA PHE A 316 -7.02 2.41 -14.06
C PHE A 316 -8.39 1.78 -13.79
N ASP A 317 -9.17 1.50 -14.84
CA ASP A 317 -10.51 0.92 -14.72
C ASP A 317 -10.46 -0.52 -14.18
N LEU A 318 -9.52 -1.34 -14.68
CA LEU A 318 -9.34 -2.70 -14.20
C LEU A 318 -8.95 -2.73 -12.72
N LEU A 319 -7.98 -1.91 -12.32
CA LEU A 319 -7.49 -1.88 -10.95
C LEU A 319 -8.54 -1.31 -9.99
N LYS A 320 -9.28 -0.28 -10.40
CA LYS A 320 -10.41 0.27 -9.64
C LYS A 320 -11.51 -0.78 -9.43
N ALA A 321 -11.85 -1.53 -10.48
CA ALA A 321 -12.86 -2.59 -10.40
C ALA A 321 -12.41 -3.78 -9.55
N SER A 322 -11.12 -4.15 -9.61
CA SER A 322 -10.56 -5.29 -8.85
C SER A 322 -10.26 -4.95 -7.38
N ARG A 323 -10.30 -3.68 -7.01
CA ARG A 323 -9.94 -3.16 -5.67
C ARG A 323 -10.96 -2.12 -5.19
N PRO A 324 -12.24 -2.51 -5.04
CA PRO A 324 -13.33 -1.56 -4.76
C PRO A 324 -13.21 -0.86 -3.40
N ASN A 325 -12.48 -1.46 -2.45
CA ASN A 325 -12.29 -0.92 -1.10
C ASN A 325 -10.95 -0.19 -0.92
N ASP A 326 -10.18 -0.01 -2.01
CA ASP A 326 -8.92 0.72 -2.00
C ASP A 326 -9.05 2.07 -2.72
N ARG A 327 -8.06 2.94 -2.49
CA ARG A 327 -7.93 4.16 -3.29
C ARG A 327 -7.73 3.80 -4.77
N PRO A 328 -8.28 4.60 -5.68
CA PRO A 328 -7.97 4.45 -7.09
C PRO A 328 -6.46 4.56 -7.33
N PRO A 329 -5.91 3.91 -8.37
CA PRO A 329 -4.53 4.11 -8.77
C PRO A 329 -4.21 5.58 -8.97
N LEU A 330 -3.01 5.99 -8.60
CA LEU A 330 -2.45 7.28 -8.99
C LEU A 330 -1.79 7.17 -10.36
N TYR A 331 -1.69 8.28 -11.07
CA TYR A 331 -0.87 8.33 -12.27
C TYR A 331 -0.08 9.65 -12.36
N CYS A 332 1.03 9.62 -13.08
CA CYS A 332 1.81 10.80 -13.43
C CYS A 332 2.06 10.84 -14.94
N LEU A 333 2.17 12.04 -15.49
CA LEU A 333 2.64 12.24 -16.85
C LEU A 333 4.15 12.48 -16.84
N ASN A 334 4.87 11.72 -17.63
CA ASN A 334 6.32 11.86 -17.81
C ASN A 334 6.63 12.25 -19.26
N GLN A 335 7.85 12.73 -19.49
CA GLN A 335 8.31 13.16 -20.81
C GLN A 335 7.41 14.23 -21.45
N VAL A 336 6.89 15.15 -20.67
CA VAL A 336 6.02 16.25 -21.14
C VAL A 336 6.86 17.32 -21.83
N GLY A 337 6.43 17.77 -22.99
CA GLY A 337 7.09 18.86 -23.72
C GLY A 337 8.27 18.41 -24.59
N ILE A 338 8.26 17.17 -25.11
CA ILE A 338 9.25 16.76 -26.10
C ILE A 338 9.13 17.64 -27.34
N PRO A 339 10.22 18.31 -27.76
CA PRO A 339 10.19 19.20 -28.91
C PRO A 339 9.63 18.53 -30.17
N LYS A 340 8.69 19.20 -30.84
CA LYS A 340 8.05 18.74 -32.10
C LYS A 340 7.20 17.46 -31.97
N ARG A 341 6.98 16.92 -30.78
CA ARG A 341 6.05 15.81 -30.54
C ARG A 341 4.65 16.38 -30.26
N PRO A 342 3.62 16.02 -31.05
CA PRO A 342 2.23 16.30 -30.67
C PRO A 342 1.89 15.60 -29.35
N GLU A 343 1.22 16.31 -28.45
CA GLU A 343 0.87 15.80 -27.12
C GLU A 343 -0.60 16.01 -26.83
N ILE A 344 -1.19 15.10 -26.05
CA ILE A 344 -2.52 15.30 -25.45
C ILE A 344 -2.31 16.19 -24.22
N ALA A 345 -3.06 17.30 -24.14
CA ALA A 345 -2.97 18.19 -23.00
C ALA A 345 -3.30 17.46 -21.68
N ALA A 346 -2.59 17.80 -20.60
CA ALA A 346 -2.81 17.15 -19.29
C ALA A 346 -4.27 17.23 -18.81
N ALA A 347 -4.96 18.35 -19.13
CA ALA A 347 -6.38 18.50 -18.80
C ALA A 347 -7.29 17.54 -19.59
N GLU A 348 -6.98 17.27 -20.85
CA GLU A 348 -7.73 16.31 -21.68
C GLU A 348 -7.44 14.88 -21.21
N PHE A 349 -6.18 14.58 -20.85
CA PHE A 349 -5.79 13.31 -20.27
C PHE A 349 -6.54 13.07 -18.94
N ALA A 350 -6.54 14.05 -18.05
CA ALA A 350 -7.26 14.01 -16.78
C ALA A 350 -8.77 13.80 -16.94
N LYS A 351 -9.39 14.46 -17.94
CA LYS A 351 -10.80 14.31 -18.26
C LYS A 351 -11.12 12.86 -18.72
N ALA A 352 -10.26 12.26 -19.53
CA ALA A 352 -10.47 10.91 -20.03
C ALA A 352 -10.27 9.84 -18.94
N ILE A 353 -9.32 10.03 -18.02
CA ILE A 353 -9.08 9.14 -16.88
C ILE A 353 -10.07 9.36 -15.75
N GLU A 354 -10.76 10.53 -15.70
CA GLU A 354 -11.61 10.98 -14.59
C GLU A 354 -10.82 11.17 -13.27
N SER A 355 -9.54 11.49 -13.38
CA SER A 355 -8.63 11.74 -12.27
C SER A 355 -7.54 12.71 -12.70
N GLN A 356 -6.96 13.46 -11.75
CA GLN A 356 -5.84 14.35 -12.03
C GLN A 356 -4.50 13.60 -11.91
N PRO A 357 -3.51 13.92 -12.77
CA PRO A 357 -2.16 13.43 -12.56
C PRO A 357 -1.60 14.00 -11.26
N VAL A 358 -0.84 13.19 -10.52
CA VAL A 358 -0.14 13.68 -9.31
C VAL A 358 0.84 14.78 -9.68
N VAL A 359 1.61 14.55 -10.74
CA VAL A 359 2.56 15.51 -11.32
C VAL A 359 2.65 15.33 -12.83
N SER A 360 3.18 16.35 -13.51
CA SER A 360 3.60 16.31 -14.92
C SER A 360 5.08 16.64 -15.01
N ILE A 361 5.90 15.62 -15.29
CA ILE A 361 7.37 15.72 -15.30
C ILE A 361 7.83 16.11 -16.70
N PRO A 362 8.55 17.23 -16.86
CA PRO A 362 9.03 17.68 -18.16
C PRO A 362 10.07 16.75 -18.74
N PHE A 363 10.20 16.77 -20.07
CA PHE A 363 11.26 16.07 -20.78
C PHE A 363 12.59 16.84 -20.68
N GLU A 364 13.50 16.33 -19.88
CA GLU A 364 14.80 16.93 -19.63
C GLU A 364 15.92 15.90 -19.86
N PRO A 365 16.25 15.60 -21.14
CA PRO A 365 17.11 14.47 -21.50
C PRO A 365 18.53 14.58 -20.95
N GLN A 366 19.05 15.80 -20.74
CA GLN A 366 20.41 15.98 -20.24
C GLN A 366 20.56 15.46 -18.82
N ILE A 367 19.70 15.89 -17.88
CA ILE A 367 19.84 15.48 -16.47
C ILE A 367 19.44 14.03 -16.28
N PHE A 368 18.33 13.58 -16.90
CA PHE A 368 17.88 12.18 -16.79
C PHE A 368 18.87 11.22 -17.45
N GLY A 369 19.43 11.58 -18.63
CA GLY A 369 20.44 10.78 -19.31
C GLY A 369 21.77 10.74 -18.57
N SER A 370 22.19 11.88 -17.97
CA SER A 370 23.40 11.90 -17.14
C SER A 370 23.24 11.05 -15.89
N ALA A 371 22.06 11.10 -15.24
CA ALA A 371 21.76 10.29 -14.06
C ALA A 371 21.86 8.80 -14.39
N ALA A 372 21.16 8.34 -15.42
CA ALA A 372 21.18 6.95 -15.85
C ALA A 372 22.58 6.45 -16.24
N ASN A 373 23.33 7.26 -16.99
CA ASN A 373 24.68 6.87 -17.43
C ASN A 373 25.72 6.86 -16.29
N ASN A 374 25.50 7.62 -15.23
CA ASN A 374 26.39 7.69 -14.08
C ASN A 374 26.01 6.71 -12.96
N GLY A 375 24.86 6.03 -13.06
CA GLY A 375 24.34 5.22 -11.95
C GLY A 375 24.01 6.07 -10.73
N GLN A 376 23.36 7.21 -10.94
CA GLN A 376 23.04 8.20 -9.89
C GLN A 376 21.59 8.63 -9.97
N MET A 377 21.02 8.97 -8.83
CA MET A 377 19.68 9.59 -8.79
C MET A 377 19.77 11.08 -9.20
N ILE A 378 18.65 11.63 -9.69
CA ILE A 378 18.56 13.05 -10.07
C ILE A 378 19.00 13.96 -8.92
N ALA A 379 18.66 13.60 -7.69
CA ALA A 379 19.01 14.36 -6.50
C ALA A 379 20.51 14.38 -6.17
N GLU A 380 21.26 13.39 -6.62
CA GLU A 380 22.71 13.34 -6.44
C GLU A 380 23.43 14.22 -7.47
N ILE A 381 22.88 14.33 -8.68
CA ILE A 381 23.44 15.19 -9.72
C ILE A 381 23.13 16.66 -9.45
N SER A 382 21.90 16.96 -9.05
CA SER A 382 21.46 18.34 -8.84
C SER A 382 20.44 18.42 -7.70
N ALA A 383 20.92 18.77 -6.50
CA ALA A 383 20.15 18.77 -5.27
C ALA A 383 18.93 19.73 -5.27
N ASN A 384 18.88 20.70 -6.18
CA ASN A 384 17.81 21.70 -6.27
C ASN A 384 17.00 21.57 -7.57
N HIS A 385 17.06 20.44 -8.25
CA HIS A 385 16.33 20.25 -9.50
C HIS A 385 14.80 20.12 -9.23
N LYS A 386 13.98 20.74 -10.09
CA LYS A 386 12.51 20.74 -9.93
C LYS A 386 11.88 19.35 -9.89
N SER A 387 12.45 18.38 -10.61
CA SER A 387 11.94 17.01 -10.61
C SER A 387 12.03 16.35 -9.23
N ILE A 388 12.92 16.80 -8.34
CA ILE A 388 13.03 16.29 -6.96
C ILE A 388 11.76 16.62 -6.18
N GLU A 389 11.25 17.84 -6.30
CA GLU A 389 9.98 18.22 -5.66
C GLU A 389 8.82 17.37 -6.19
N MET A 390 8.84 17.05 -7.50
CA MET A 390 7.82 16.19 -8.11
C MET A 390 7.90 14.75 -7.59
N PHE A 391 9.10 14.19 -7.44
CA PHE A 391 9.29 12.86 -6.85
C PHE A 391 8.86 12.84 -5.38
N LEU A 392 9.16 13.90 -4.63
CA LEU A 392 8.71 14.05 -3.24
C LEU A 392 7.18 14.15 -3.16
N GLN A 393 6.52 14.89 -4.05
CA GLN A 393 5.05 14.94 -4.12
C GLN A 393 4.45 13.57 -4.38
N ILE A 394 5.02 12.79 -5.31
CA ILE A 394 4.59 11.40 -5.55
C ILE A 394 4.79 10.56 -4.28
N ALA A 395 5.97 10.63 -3.67
CA ALA A 395 6.31 9.89 -2.45
C ALA A 395 5.33 10.19 -1.30
N GLN A 396 5.02 11.47 -1.07
CA GLN A 396 4.07 11.92 -0.05
C GLN A 396 2.65 11.38 -0.31
N ARG A 397 2.21 11.41 -1.58
CA ARG A 397 0.89 10.89 -1.95
C ARG A 397 0.78 9.38 -1.77
N LEU A 398 1.82 8.62 -2.12
CA LEU A 398 1.86 7.17 -2.01
C LEU A 398 2.01 6.70 -0.55
N THR A 399 2.81 7.40 0.24
CA THR A 399 3.05 7.00 1.64
C THR A 399 2.05 7.59 2.64
N GLY A 400 1.30 8.62 2.24
CA GLY A 400 0.43 9.38 3.13
C GLY A 400 1.21 10.21 4.17
N ARG A 401 2.52 10.42 3.98
CA ARG A 401 3.37 11.20 4.90
C ARG A 401 3.65 12.57 4.32
N SER A 402 3.68 13.58 5.17
CA SER A 402 4.21 14.90 4.85
C SER A 402 5.71 14.96 5.18
N GLU A 403 6.42 15.85 4.50
CA GLU A 403 7.83 16.14 4.77
C GLU A 403 8.06 16.39 6.26
N THR A 404 8.99 15.68 6.88
CA THR A 404 9.50 16.04 8.20
C THR A 404 10.27 17.34 8.02
N LYS A 405 9.64 18.47 8.31
CA LYS A 405 10.35 19.77 8.35
C LYS A 405 11.54 19.59 9.28
N LYS A 406 12.75 19.47 8.73
CA LYS A 406 13.98 19.67 9.49
C LYS A 406 13.80 21.02 10.16
N GLN A 407 13.62 21.04 11.48
CA GLN A 407 13.67 22.29 12.24
C GLN A 407 15.01 22.93 11.87
N LYS A 408 14.95 23.99 11.05
CA LYS A 408 16.11 24.85 10.86
C LYS A 408 16.46 25.30 12.27
N SER A 409 17.54 24.75 12.82
CA SER A 409 18.09 25.25 14.08
C SER A 409 18.25 26.75 13.87
N SER A 410 17.40 27.50 14.58
CA SER A 410 17.46 28.97 14.55
C SER A 410 18.87 29.35 14.94
N LEU A 411 19.59 30.02 14.07
CA LEU A 411 20.92 30.58 14.34
C LEU A 411 20.89 31.57 15.52
N LEU A 412 19.71 31.83 16.10
CA LEU A 412 19.46 32.69 17.25
C LEU A 412 19.39 31.94 18.60
N SER A 413 19.38 30.60 18.62
CA SER A 413 19.36 29.84 19.87
C SER A 413 20.53 30.11 20.80
N PRO A 414 21.79 30.33 20.35
CA PRO A 414 22.90 30.67 21.26
C PRO A 414 22.79 32.07 21.84
N LEU A 415 22.03 33.00 21.23
CA LEU A 415 21.86 34.37 21.74
C LEU A 415 20.77 34.44 22.80
N ILE A 416 19.76 33.60 22.75
CA ILE A 416 18.66 33.54 23.71
C ILE A 416 19.12 32.88 25.02
N GLU A 417 19.98 31.87 24.96
CA GLU A 417 20.58 31.29 26.18
C GLU A 417 21.50 32.25 26.92
N LYS A 418 22.22 33.14 26.22
CA LYS A 418 23.06 34.18 26.83
C LYS A 418 22.25 35.30 27.48
N LEU A 419 20.98 35.49 27.13
CA LEU A 419 20.10 36.51 27.72
C LEU A 419 19.24 35.96 28.88
N ARG A 420 19.17 34.65 29.09
CA ARG A 420 18.47 34.01 30.21
C ARG A 420 19.37 33.65 31.39
N GLY A 421 20.66 33.92 31.29
CA GLY A 421 21.67 33.65 32.32
C GLY A 421 22.21 34.91 32.96
N LYS A 422 21.32 35.87 33.30
CA LYS A 422 21.63 36.97 34.24
C LYS A 422 20.47 37.17 35.21
#